data_ab40189e28f306d7abdcd8e49e7554ae
#
_entry.id   ab40189e28f306d7abdcd8e49e7554ae
#
_cell.length_a   1.000
_cell.length_b   1.000
_cell.length_c   1.000
_cell.angle_alpha   90.00
_cell.angle_beta   90.00
_cell.angle_gamma   90.00
#
_symmetry.space_group_name_H-M   'P 1'
#
loop_
_entity.id
_entity.type
_entity.pdbx_description
1 polymer ?
#
loop_
_entity_poly.entity_id
_entity_poly.type
_entity_poly.pdbx_seq_one_letter_code
_entity_poly.pdbx_strand_id
1 'polypeptide(L)'
;MKRLLFLSLLMVFVISCSTSLDSSISTETFFPEVFEESAMVRSDIAMENSYAQGDYIIKNAYASTDVTSSNFDTTINEVKNLSKQYSGNISNTYLSTNYQGLKSYSMTINVPSEEFENFLEDVEEVSKFKSININSNDVTTQVLDIDSRLKSLNEEKIALEKIKEEATSTSDKLQVQSQLRYINQDIEIFQNQKEYYENATSYSTLSLDIREGSGVTLFSWNYYVQRALMWVEGIVGVSVSLSIIVIPIILLFFLIKKLRKK
;
A
#
# COMPACT_ATOMS: atom_id res chain seq x y z
N MET A 1 -7.24 54.00 33.93
CA MET A 1 -7.89 53.04 33.01
C MET A 1 -6.95 52.54 31.88
N LYS A 2 -6.11 53.35 31.25
CA LYS A 2 -5.20 52.90 30.16
C LYS A 2 -4.13 51.90 30.61
N ARG A 3 -3.64 51.95 31.85
CA ARG A 3 -2.61 51.04 32.37
C ARG A 3 -3.13 49.63 32.72
N LEU A 4 -4.42 49.50 33.02
CA LEU A 4 -5.06 48.20 33.28
C LEU A 4 -5.35 47.43 31.99
N LEU A 5 -5.62 48.13 30.89
CA LEU A 5 -5.82 47.52 29.57
C LEU A 5 -4.50 46.97 28.97
N PHE A 6 -3.36 47.62 29.30
CA PHE A 6 -2.04 47.17 28.85
C PHE A 6 -1.59 45.89 29.63
N LEU A 7 -1.96 45.82 30.91
CA LEU A 7 -1.61 44.64 31.72
C LEU A 7 -2.43 43.39 31.31
N SER A 8 -3.70 43.56 30.88
CA SER A 8 -4.53 42.46 30.39
C SER A 8 -4.08 41.94 29.04
N LEU A 9 -3.53 42.82 28.18
CA LEU A 9 -2.98 42.45 26.87
C LEU A 9 -1.67 41.68 27.00
N LEU A 10 -0.87 41.98 28.06
CA LEU A 10 0.41 41.28 28.30
C LEU A 10 0.22 39.88 28.87
N MET A 11 -0.89 39.63 29.61
CA MET A 11 -1.16 38.32 30.20
C MET A 11 -1.64 37.26 29.18
N VAL A 12 -2.14 37.69 28.03
CA VAL A 12 -2.57 36.76 26.96
C VAL A 12 -1.37 36.18 26.18
N PHE A 13 -0.19 36.82 26.27
CA PHE A 13 1.01 36.40 25.51
C PHE A 13 1.85 35.32 26.23
N VAL A 14 1.58 35.00 27.50
CA VAL A 14 2.44 34.11 28.32
C VAL A 14 1.92 32.65 28.37
N ILE A 15 0.74 32.35 27.80
CA ILE A 15 0.11 31.01 27.91
C ILE A 15 0.38 30.14 26.67
N SER A 16 1.33 30.49 25.82
CA SER A 16 1.63 29.72 24.61
C SER A 16 3.02 29.09 24.62
N CYS A 17 3.39 28.40 25.71
CA CYS A 17 4.58 27.57 25.72
C CYS A 17 4.42 26.39 26.68
N SER A 18 3.73 25.34 26.25
CA SER A 18 3.88 24.02 26.83
C SER A 18 4.37 23.07 25.75
N THR A 19 5.69 23.03 25.61
CA THR A 19 6.39 21.97 24.88
C THR A 19 6.43 20.75 25.79
N SER A 20 5.79 19.68 25.38
CA SER A 20 5.99 18.35 25.97
C SER A 20 7.40 17.88 25.59
N LEU A 21 8.28 17.82 26.58
CA LEU A 21 9.55 17.10 26.49
C LEU A 21 9.26 15.60 26.63
N ASP A 22 9.33 14.88 25.53
CA ASP A 22 9.43 13.43 25.56
C ASP A 22 10.92 13.07 25.48
N SER A 23 11.46 12.62 26.60
CA SER A 23 12.86 12.24 26.74
C SER A 23 13.00 10.74 26.47
N SER A 24 13.32 10.36 25.26
CA SER A 24 13.90 9.05 24.96
C SER A 24 15.42 9.20 24.88
N ILE A 25 16.11 8.71 25.91
CA ILE A 25 17.56 8.57 25.95
C ILE A 25 17.93 7.40 25.04
N SER A 26 18.46 7.70 23.85
CA SER A 26 19.18 6.73 23.02
C SER A 26 20.67 6.95 23.22
N THR A 27 21.33 5.91 23.73
CA THR A 27 22.78 5.81 23.87
C THR A 27 23.42 5.87 22.48
N GLU A 28 24.05 6.98 22.15
CA GLU A 28 24.88 7.12 20.95
C GLU A 28 26.22 6.42 21.18
N THR A 29 26.45 5.36 20.41
CA THR A 29 27.79 4.84 20.18
C THR A 29 28.46 5.66 19.09
N PHE A 30 29.50 6.39 19.49
CA PHE A 30 30.32 7.24 18.65
C PHE A 30 31.16 6.38 17.70
N PHE A 31 30.87 6.38 16.41
CA PHE A 31 31.79 5.95 15.33
C PHE A 31 32.20 7.17 14.53
N PRO A 32 33.48 7.37 14.21
CA PRO A 32 33.93 8.49 13.41
C PRO A 32 33.47 8.32 11.96
N GLU A 33 32.74 9.29 11.51
CA GLU A 33 32.27 9.44 10.14
C GLU A 33 33.44 9.78 9.21
N VAL A 34 33.84 8.82 8.38
CA VAL A 34 34.73 9.08 7.24
C VAL A 34 33.84 9.63 6.14
N PHE A 35 33.96 10.93 5.87
CA PHE A 35 33.38 11.54 4.68
C PHE A 35 34.11 11.03 3.44
N GLU A 36 33.56 10.02 2.78
CA GLU A 36 33.84 9.76 1.38
C GLU A 36 32.85 10.54 0.52
N GLU A 37 33.38 11.47 -0.23
CA GLU A 37 32.72 12.26 -1.27
C GLU A 37 32.22 11.30 -2.36
N SER A 38 30.97 10.83 -2.18
CA SER A 38 30.32 9.95 -3.17
C SER A 38 29.98 10.78 -4.40
N ALA A 39 30.84 10.70 -5.39
CA ALA A 39 30.50 11.06 -6.76
C ALA A 39 29.14 10.41 -7.10
N MET A 40 28.17 11.23 -7.50
CA MET A 40 26.93 10.77 -8.10
C MET A 40 27.29 9.94 -9.34
N VAL A 41 27.46 8.67 -9.15
CA VAL A 41 27.42 7.71 -10.23
C VAL A 41 25.97 7.62 -10.63
N ARG A 42 25.67 8.23 -11.75
CA ARG A 42 24.45 7.99 -12.52
C ARG A 42 24.52 6.50 -12.90
N SER A 43 23.98 5.67 -12.03
CA SER A 43 23.77 4.27 -12.34
C SER A 43 22.68 4.23 -13.41
N ASP A 44 23.08 4.11 -14.66
CA ASP A 44 22.27 3.41 -15.63
C ASP A 44 21.92 2.08 -14.94
N ILE A 45 20.67 1.94 -14.54
CA ILE A 45 20.16 0.69 -13.98
C ILE A 45 20.13 -0.26 -15.17
N ALA A 46 21.29 -0.85 -15.49
CA ALA A 46 21.30 -2.08 -16.22
C ALA A 46 20.57 -3.07 -15.30
N MET A 47 19.33 -3.41 -15.63
CA MET A 47 18.63 -4.54 -15.03
C MET A 47 19.46 -5.78 -15.32
N GLU A 48 20.45 -6.04 -14.46
CA GLU A 48 21.18 -7.30 -14.50
C GLU A 48 20.19 -8.35 -14.02
N ASN A 49 19.67 -9.10 -14.99
CA ASN A 49 18.70 -10.17 -14.79
C ASN A 49 19.27 -11.24 -13.85
N SER A 50 19.17 -11.03 -12.56
CA SER A 50 19.31 -12.08 -11.54
C SER A 50 17.94 -12.76 -11.37
N TYR A 51 17.36 -13.25 -12.48
CA TYR A 51 16.14 -14.03 -12.40
C TYR A 51 16.48 -15.46 -11.96
N ALA A 52 15.64 -16.00 -11.09
CA ALA A 52 15.66 -17.41 -10.76
C ALA A 52 15.64 -18.23 -12.05
N GLN A 53 16.53 -19.24 -12.17
CA GLN A 53 16.75 -20.02 -13.38
C GLN A 53 15.95 -21.33 -13.30
N GLY A 54 14.62 -21.23 -13.10
CA GLY A 54 13.71 -22.37 -13.02
C GLY A 54 12.60 -22.28 -14.08
N ASP A 55 11.90 -23.40 -14.29
CA ASP A 55 10.78 -23.48 -15.23
C ASP A 55 9.50 -22.84 -14.69
N TYR A 56 9.40 -22.73 -13.35
CA TYR A 56 8.21 -22.17 -12.66
C TYR A 56 8.61 -20.97 -11.80
N ILE A 57 8.46 -19.77 -12.33
CA ILE A 57 8.83 -18.52 -11.65
C ILE A 57 7.59 -17.63 -11.47
N ILE A 58 7.27 -17.29 -10.23
CA ILE A 58 6.23 -16.31 -9.90
C ILE A 58 6.88 -14.93 -9.84
N LYS A 59 6.46 -13.99 -10.72
CA LYS A 59 6.99 -12.62 -10.76
C LYS A 59 5.95 -11.62 -10.32
N ASN A 60 6.32 -10.75 -9.39
CA ASN A 60 5.51 -9.64 -8.93
C ASN A 60 6.33 -8.35 -8.93
N ALA A 61 5.84 -7.32 -9.61
CA ALA A 61 6.44 -6.00 -9.61
C ALA A 61 5.54 -4.99 -8.89
N TYR A 62 6.17 -4.12 -8.11
CA TYR A 62 5.54 -2.99 -7.44
C TYR A 62 6.20 -1.72 -7.94
N ALA A 63 5.47 -0.89 -8.64
CA ALA A 63 5.99 0.35 -9.19
C ALA A 63 5.19 1.56 -8.71
N SER A 64 5.87 2.69 -8.55
CA SER A 64 5.22 3.96 -8.30
C SER A 64 5.74 5.03 -9.25
N THR A 65 4.87 5.94 -9.67
CA THR A 65 5.22 7.07 -10.51
C THR A 65 4.52 8.34 -10.05
N ASP A 66 5.19 9.48 -10.20
CA ASP A 66 4.61 10.79 -9.96
C ASP A 66 4.44 11.50 -11.32
N VAL A 67 3.22 11.84 -11.68
CA VAL A 67 2.90 12.53 -12.94
C VAL A 67 2.26 13.89 -12.67
N THR A 68 2.38 14.83 -13.62
CA THR A 68 1.72 16.13 -13.50
C THR A 68 0.21 15.99 -13.64
N SER A 69 -0.57 16.91 -13.04
CA SER A 69 -2.03 16.93 -13.13
C SER A 69 -2.54 16.87 -14.57
N SER A 70 -1.83 17.50 -15.51
CA SER A 70 -2.19 17.49 -16.94
C SER A 70 -2.07 16.12 -17.60
N ASN A 71 -1.13 15.28 -17.12
CA ASN A 71 -0.80 13.99 -17.72
C ASN A 71 -1.40 12.82 -16.95
N PHE A 72 -2.02 13.06 -15.79
CA PHE A 72 -2.51 12.01 -14.90
C PHE A 72 -3.49 11.06 -15.60
N ASP A 73 -4.56 11.59 -16.20
CA ASP A 73 -5.57 10.78 -16.87
C ASP A 73 -5.03 10.16 -18.18
N THR A 74 -4.13 10.87 -18.88
CA THR A 74 -3.46 10.37 -20.09
C THR A 74 -2.60 9.16 -19.77
N THR A 75 -1.71 9.25 -18.78
CA THR A 75 -0.85 8.14 -18.36
C THR A 75 -1.67 6.91 -17.94
N ILE A 76 -2.76 7.10 -17.18
CA ILE A 76 -3.65 6.00 -16.79
C ILE A 76 -4.23 5.30 -18.04
N ASN A 77 -4.68 6.07 -19.03
CA ASN A 77 -5.26 5.51 -20.24
C ASN A 77 -4.22 4.81 -21.13
N GLU A 78 -3.01 5.33 -21.21
CA GLU A 78 -1.91 4.71 -21.95
C GLU A 78 -1.52 3.38 -21.32
N VAL A 79 -1.33 3.32 -19.99
CA VAL A 79 -1.03 2.06 -19.28
C VAL A 79 -2.16 1.04 -19.45
N LYS A 80 -3.44 1.47 -19.40
CA LYS A 80 -4.58 0.58 -19.69
C LYS A 80 -4.56 0.05 -21.12
N ASN A 81 -4.12 0.84 -22.09
CA ASN A 81 -4.02 0.41 -23.48
C ASN A 81 -2.86 -0.57 -23.68
N LEU A 82 -1.70 -0.30 -23.06
CA LEU A 82 -0.58 -1.23 -23.03
C LEU A 82 -0.97 -2.58 -22.41
N SER A 83 -1.67 -2.57 -21.28
CA SER A 83 -2.18 -3.80 -20.68
C SER A 83 -2.98 -4.65 -21.67
N LYS A 84 -3.87 -4.03 -22.46
CA LYS A 84 -4.64 -4.74 -23.48
C LYS A 84 -3.77 -5.24 -24.63
N GLN A 85 -2.77 -4.47 -25.06
CA GLN A 85 -1.84 -4.84 -26.12
C GLN A 85 -1.06 -6.11 -25.77
N TYR A 86 -0.64 -6.25 -24.51
CA TYR A 86 0.06 -7.42 -23.97
C TYR A 86 -0.88 -8.52 -23.45
N SER A 87 -2.13 -8.54 -23.89
CA SER A 87 -3.15 -9.52 -23.43
C SER A 87 -3.31 -9.56 -21.92
N GLY A 88 -2.99 -8.46 -21.26
CA GLY A 88 -3.09 -8.33 -19.81
C GLY A 88 -4.52 -8.04 -19.34
N ASN A 89 -4.77 -8.40 -18.10
CA ASN A 89 -6.04 -8.15 -17.41
C ASN A 89 -5.84 -7.26 -16.19
N ILE A 90 -6.65 -6.23 -16.05
CA ILE A 90 -6.65 -5.36 -14.88
C ILE A 90 -7.61 -5.95 -13.84
N SER A 91 -7.05 -6.49 -12.75
CA SER A 91 -7.80 -7.19 -11.71
C SER A 91 -8.36 -6.26 -10.63
N ASN A 92 -7.67 -5.16 -10.34
CA ASN A 92 -8.10 -4.18 -9.33
C ASN A 92 -7.72 -2.76 -9.74
N THR A 93 -8.58 -1.80 -9.41
CA THR A 93 -8.31 -0.38 -9.57
C THR A 93 -8.88 0.41 -8.41
N TYR A 94 -8.11 1.37 -7.90
CA TYR A 94 -8.54 2.23 -6.81
C TYR A 94 -8.10 3.67 -7.06
N LEU A 95 -9.06 4.61 -7.04
CA LEU A 95 -8.81 6.05 -7.13
C LEU A 95 -9.06 6.69 -5.77
N SER A 96 -8.10 7.42 -5.28
CA SER A 96 -8.23 8.23 -4.07
C SER A 96 -7.82 9.69 -4.34
N THR A 97 -8.29 10.58 -3.48
CA THR A 97 -7.89 11.98 -3.49
C THR A 97 -7.48 12.37 -2.07
N ASN A 98 -6.29 12.93 -1.92
CA ASN A 98 -5.81 13.34 -0.61
C ASN A 98 -6.44 14.68 -0.17
N TYR A 99 -6.14 15.10 1.06
CA TYR A 99 -6.62 16.38 1.64
C TYR A 99 -6.14 17.64 0.89
N GLN A 100 -5.10 17.51 0.04
CA GLN A 100 -4.59 18.59 -0.80
C GLN A 100 -5.29 18.65 -2.16
N GLY A 101 -6.21 17.72 -2.44
CA GLY A 101 -6.90 17.59 -3.71
C GLY A 101 -6.10 16.84 -4.79
N LEU A 102 -4.94 16.25 -4.44
CA LEU A 102 -4.13 15.46 -5.37
C LEU A 102 -4.68 14.04 -5.45
N LYS A 103 -4.76 13.53 -6.68
CA LYS A 103 -5.26 12.19 -6.96
C LYS A 103 -4.15 11.15 -6.90
N SER A 104 -4.51 9.93 -6.51
CA SER A 104 -3.69 8.73 -6.63
C SER A 104 -4.53 7.62 -7.23
N TYR A 105 -4.01 6.96 -8.25
CA TYR A 105 -4.66 5.85 -8.94
C TYR A 105 -3.78 4.62 -8.86
N SER A 106 -4.23 3.62 -8.10
CA SER A 106 -3.57 2.33 -8.00
C SER A 106 -4.25 1.32 -8.89
N MET A 107 -3.48 0.52 -9.61
CA MET A 107 -3.99 -0.57 -10.43
C MET A 107 -3.13 -1.82 -10.30
N THR A 108 -3.77 -2.98 -10.37
CA THR A 108 -3.11 -4.28 -10.43
C THR A 108 -3.37 -4.90 -11.79
N ILE A 109 -2.32 -5.19 -12.52
CA ILE A 109 -2.34 -5.69 -13.90
C ILE A 109 -1.66 -7.05 -13.92
N ASN A 110 -2.33 -8.07 -14.45
CA ASN A 110 -1.79 -9.39 -14.69
C ASN A 110 -1.50 -9.53 -16.18
N VAL A 111 -0.27 -9.88 -16.53
CA VAL A 111 0.20 -10.03 -17.92
C VAL A 111 0.82 -11.42 -18.07
N PRO A 112 0.71 -12.09 -19.23
CA PRO A 112 1.43 -13.34 -19.48
C PRO A 112 2.92 -13.20 -19.12
N SER A 113 3.47 -14.19 -18.40
CA SER A 113 4.82 -14.09 -17.83
C SER A 113 5.91 -13.93 -18.88
N GLU A 114 5.68 -14.44 -20.09
CA GLU A 114 6.59 -14.34 -21.24
C GLU A 114 6.73 -12.90 -21.76
N GLU A 115 5.68 -12.09 -21.63
CA GLU A 115 5.64 -10.72 -22.13
C GLU A 115 5.86 -9.67 -21.02
N PHE A 116 6.08 -10.12 -19.80
CA PHE A 116 6.08 -9.25 -18.64
C PHE A 116 7.21 -8.22 -18.64
N GLU A 117 8.42 -8.59 -19.05
CA GLU A 117 9.56 -7.68 -19.15
C GLU A 117 9.32 -6.60 -20.19
N ASN A 118 8.90 -6.98 -21.40
CA ASN A 118 8.59 -6.03 -22.48
C ASN A 118 7.46 -5.07 -22.04
N PHE A 119 6.45 -5.61 -21.36
CA PHE A 119 5.38 -4.80 -20.78
C PHE A 119 5.89 -3.79 -19.75
N LEU A 120 6.80 -4.18 -18.86
CA LEU A 120 7.39 -3.29 -17.88
C LEU A 120 8.20 -2.16 -18.52
N GLU A 121 8.98 -2.46 -19.55
CA GLU A 121 9.76 -1.47 -20.30
C GLU A 121 8.84 -0.45 -20.97
N ASP A 122 7.79 -0.88 -21.66
CA ASP A 122 6.84 0.02 -22.31
C ASP A 122 6.07 0.88 -21.28
N VAL A 123 5.71 0.30 -20.12
CA VAL A 123 5.06 1.07 -19.03
C VAL A 123 6.03 2.09 -18.44
N GLU A 124 7.32 1.76 -18.31
CA GLU A 124 8.34 2.70 -17.84
C GLU A 124 8.54 3.88 -18.80
N GLU A 125 8.53 3.63 -20.12
CA GLU A 125 8.62 4.70 -21.13
C GLU A 125 7.47 5.71 -20.99
N VAL A 126 6.26 5.24 -20.72
CA VAL A 126 5.06 6.06 -20.57
C VAL A 126 5.01 6.79 -19.22
N SER A 127 5.32 6.08 -18.14
CA SER A 127 5.05 6.57 -16.78
C SER A 127 6.29 7.03 -16.02
N LYS A 128 7.50 6.66 -16.45
CA LYS A 128 8.80 6.94 -15.80
C LYS A 128 8.76 6.62 -14.31
N PHE A 129 9.06 5.37 -13.96
CA PHE A 129 9.00 4.91 -12.58
C PHE A 129 9.87 5.77 -11.65
N LYS A 130 9.27 6.21 -10.57
CA LYS A 130 9.99 6.81 -9.44
C LYS A 130 10.67 5.73 -8.59
N SER A 131 10.01 4.60 -8.44
CA SER A 131 10.53 3.41 -7.80
C SER A 131 9.90 2.18 -8.41
N ILE A 132 10.69 1.13 -8.55
CA ILE A 132 10.23 -0.21 -8.93
C ILE A 132 10.91 -1.23 -8.03
N ASN A 133 10.15 -2.23 -7.62
CA ASN A 133 10.65 -3.41 -6.91
C ASN A 133 10.09 -4.65 -7.61
N ILE A 134 10.95 -5.53 -8.07
CA ILE A 134 10.58 -6.78 -8.74
C ILE A 134 10.97 -7.92 -7.82
N ASN A 135 9.99 -8.77 -7.46
CA ASN A 135 10.20 -9.98 -6.69
C ASN A 135 9.94 -11.19 -7.58
N SER A 136 10.94 -12.04 -7.71
CA SER A 136 10.89 -13.30 -8.44
C SER A 136 11.05 -14.46 -7.46
N ASN A 137 10.10 -15.37 -7.44
CA ASN A 137 10.10 -16.56 -6.59
C ASN A 137 10.10 -17.82 -7.46
N ASP A 138 11.21 -18.58 -7.43
CA ASP A 138 11.31 -19.86 -8.09
C ASP A 138 10.60 -20.94 -7.26
N VAL A 139 9.54 -21.51 -7.84
CA VAL A 139 8.72 -22.56 -7.24
C VAL A 139 8.87 -23.91 -7.96
N THR A 140 9.92 -24.04 -8.78
CA THR A 140 10.18 -25.27 -9.58
C THR A 140 10.29 -26.49 -8.69
N THR A 141 11.02 -26.40 -7.58
CA THR A 141 11.18 -27.52 -6.65
C THR A 141 9.84 -27.92 -6.00
N GLN A 142 9.00 -26.94 -5.68
CA GLN A 142 7.66 -27.18 -5.10
C GLN A 142 6.74 -27.90 -6.09
N VAL A 143 6.76 -27.49 -7.36
CA VAL A 143 5.96 -28.13 -8.41
C VAL A 143 6.43 -29.56 -8.66
N LEU A 144 7.73 -29.79 -8.74
CA LEU A 144 8.31 -31.14 -8.91
C LEU A 144 8.02 -32.06 -7.72
N ASP A 145 8.02 -31.55 -6.49
CA ASP A 145 7.62 -32.34 -5.30
C ASP A 145 6.14 -32.72 -5.38
N ILE A 146 5.27 -31.79 -5.76
CA ILE A 146 3.84 -32.07 -5.94
C ILE A 146 3.62 -33.13 -7.02
N ASP A 147 4.29 -33.03 -8.16
CA ASP A 147 4.21 -34.03 -9.22
C ASP A 147 4.65 -35.43 -8.75
N SER A 148 5.72 -35.49 -7.98
CA SER A 148 6.22 -36.75 -7.40
C SER A 148 5.22 -37.35 -6.42
N ARG A 149 4.58 -36.53 -5.59
CA ARG A 149 3.54 -36.96 -4.65
C ARG A 149 2.27 -37.44 -5.38
N LEU A 150 1.81 -36.69 -6.38
CA LEU A 150 0.67 -37.06 -7.22
C LEU A 150 0.91 -38.44 -7.90
N LYS A 151 2.12 -38.63 -8.42
CA LYS A 151 2.49 -39.92 -9.02
C LYS A 151 2.41 -41.05 -8.01
N SER A 152 3.00 -40.90 -6.82
CA SER A 152 2.97 -41.93 -5.75
C SER A 152 1.55 -42.23 -5.29
N LEU A 153 0.71 -41.22 -5.07
CA LEU A 153 -0.68 -41.37 -4.66
C LEU A 153 -1.52 -42.09 -5.73
N ASN A 154 -1.28 -41.81 -7.01
CA ASN A 154 -1.97 -42.51 -8.09
C ASN A 154 -1.53 -43.99 -8.20
N GLU A 155 -0.24 -44.31 -7.98
CA GLU A 155 0.24 -45.69 -7.90
C GLU A 155 -0.41 -46.45 -6.73
N GLU A 156 -0.49 -45.83 -5.55
CA GLU A 156 -1.14 -46.38 -4.37
C GLU A 156 -2.64 -46.60 -4.60
N LYS A 157 -3.33 -45.63 -5.24
CA LYS A 157 -4.73 -45.75 -5.63
C LYS A 157 -4.97 -46.98 -6.51
N ILE A 158 -4.15 -47.16 -7.54
CA ILE A 158 -4.23 -48.34 -8.45
C ILE A 158 -4.05 -49.64 -7.67
N ALA A 159 -3.07 -49.67 -6.72
CA ALA A 159 -2.82 -50.85 -5.89
C ALA A 159 -4.04 -51.18 -4.99
N LEU A 160 -4.64 -50.16 -4.38
CA LEU A 160 -5.84 -50.34 -3.54
C LEU A 160 -7.07 -50.74 -4.36
N GLU A 161 -7.24 -50.21 -5.56
CA GLU A 161 -8.31 -50.64 -6.47
C GLU A 161 -8.20 -52.13 -6.81
N LYS A 162 -6.99 -52.62 -7.07
CA LYS A 162 -6.73 -54.04 -7.29
C LYS A 162 -7.04 -54.90 -6.05
N ILE A 163 -6.61 -54.48 -4.85
CA ILE A 163 -6.91 -55.13 -3.59
C ILE A 163 -8.43 -55.22 -3.37
N LYS A 164 -9.16 -54.12 -3.69
CA LYS A 164 -10.60 -54.05 -3.57
C LYS A 164 -11.32 -55.10 -4.48
N GLU A 165 -10.79 -55.28 -5.70
CA GLU A 165 -11.32 -56.29 -6.64
C GLU A 165 -11.09 -57.72 -6.14
N GLU A 166 -9.89 -57.99 -5.60
CA GLU A 166 -9.52 -59.33 -5.08
C GLU A 166 -10.16 -59.65 -3.72
N ALA A 167 -10.61 -58.66 -2.96
CA ALA A 167 -11.22 -58.83 -1.65
C ALA A 167 -12.55 -59.63 -1.75
N THR A 168 -12.67 -60.69 -0.96
CA THR A 168 -13.87 -61.55 -0.90
C THR A 168 -14.83 -61.12 0.22
N SER A 169 -14.29 -60.52 1.30
CA SER A 169 -15.06 -60.05 2.45
C SER A 169 -15.64 -58.65 2.22
N THR A 170 -16.89 -58.47 2.61
CA THR A 170 -17.53 -57.13 2.60
C THR A 170 -16.84 -56.17 3.55
N SER A 171 -16.31 -56.63 4.68
CA SER A 171 -15.56 -55.84 5.64
C SER A 171 -14.29 -55.29 5.00
N ASP A 172 -13.53 -56.15 4.31
CA ASP A 172 -12.27 -55.73 3.66
C ASP A 172 -12.52 -54.72 2.53
N LYS A 173 -13.59 -54.93 1.74
CA LYS A 173 -14.03 -54.00 0.72
C LYS A 173 -14.37 -52.62 1.29
N LEU A 174 -15.05 -52.55 2.41
CA LEU A 174 -15.39 -51.31 3.09
C LEU A 174 -14.14 -50.59 3.64
N GLN A 175 -13.18 -51.36 4.18
CA GLN A 175 -11.91 -50.80 4.65
C GLN A 175 -11.08 -50.19 3.51
N VAL A 176 -10.91 -50.92 2.41
CA VAL A 176 -10.20 -50.41 1.23
C VAL A 176 -10.94 -49.22 0.63
N GLN A 177 -12.27 -49.25 0.57
CA GLN A 177 -13.07 -48.12 0.11
C GLN A 177 -12.86 -46.86 0.97
N SER A 178 -12.65 -47.04 2.27
CA SER A 178 -12.33 -45.94 3.16
C SER A 178 -10.94 -45.33 2.86
N GLN A 179 -9.93 -46.19 2.63
CA GLN A 179 -8.58 -45.74 2.23
C GLN A 179 -8.60 -45.01 0.88
N LEU A 180 -9.31 -45.55 -0.12
CA LEU A 180 -9.47 -44.91 -1.43
C LEU A 180 -10.09 -43.52 -1.33
N ARG A 181 -11.00 -43.30 -0.38
CA ARG A 181 -11.54 -41.93 -0.17
C ARG A 181 -10.47 -40.97 0.32
N TYR A 182 -9.61 -41.39 1.26
CA TYR A 182 -8.52 -40.52 1.74
C TYR A 182 -7.51 -40.21 0.63
N ILE A 183 -7.09 -41.22 -0.13
CA ILE A 183 -6.17 -41.03 -1.24
C ILE A 183 -6.76 -40.14 -2.31
N ASN A 184 -8.03 -40.27 -2.68
CA ASN A 184 -8.66 -39.38 -3.64
C ASN A 184 -8.75 -37.95 -3.12
N GLN A 185 -8.97 -37.76 -1.82
CA GLN A 185 -8.92 -36.41 -1.19
C GLN A 185 -7.53 -35.82 -1.26
N ASP A 186 -6.47 -36.59 -0.97
CA ASP A 186 -5.10 -36.14 -1.04
C ASP A 186 -4.69 -35.77 -2.50
N ILE A 187 -5.11 -36.61 -3.46
CA ILE A 187 -4.90 -36.33 -4.90
C ILE A 187 -5.54 -34.99 -5.28
N GLU A 188 -6.80 -34.76 -4.87
CA GLU A 188 -7.50 -33.51 -5.16
C GLU A 188 -6.78 -32.30 -4.55
N ILE A 189 -6.29 -32.40 -3.31
CA ILE A 189 -5.51 -31.35 -2.63
C ILE A 189 -4.26 -31.01 -3.44
N PHE A 190 -3.47 -32.02 -3.82
CA PHE A 190 -2.23 -31.78 -4.57
C PHE A 190 -2.48 -31.32 -6.00
N GLN A 191 -3.55 -31.77 -6.65
CA GLN A 191 -3.96 -31.25 -7.97
C GLN A 191 -4.31 -29.76 -7.91
N ASN A 192 -5.10 -29.35 -6.91
CA ASN A 192 -5.45 -27.94 -6.71
C ASN A 192 -4.20 -27.10 -6.41
N GLN A 193 -3.25 -27.65 -5.65
CA GLN A 193 -2.00 -26.99 -5.33
C GLN A 193 -1.11 -26.81 -6.57
N LYS A 194 -1.04 -27.84 -7.43
CA LYS A 194 -0.34 -27.76 -8.72
C LYS A 194 -0.97 -26.69 -9.63
N GLU A 195 -2.28 -26.72 -9.80
CA GLU A 195 -3.02 -25.75 -10.60
C GLU A 195 -2.78 -24.31 -10.11
N TYR A 196 -2.73 -24.12 -8.79
CA TYR A 196 -2.40 -22.81 -8.22
C TYR A 196 -1.01 -22.32 -8.67
N TYR A 197 0.03 -23.17 -8.61
CA TYR A 197 1.37 -22.77 -9.05
C TYR A 197 1.45 -22.57 -10.57
N GLU A 198 0.82 -23.43 -11.37
CA GLU A 198 0.76 -23.29 -12.82
C GLU A 198 0.10 -21.96 -13.22
N ASN A 199 -1.01 -21.60 -12.58
CA ASN A 199 -1.69 -20.33 -12.80
C ASN A 199 -0.83 -19.14 -12.34
N ALA A 200 -0.19 -19.26 -11.15
CA ALA A 200 0.63 -18.20 -10.58
C ALA A 200 1.93 -17.93 -11.39
N THR A 201 2.43 -18.92 -12.11
CA THR A 201 3.62 -18.80 -12.98
C THR A 201 3.28 -18.39 -14.40
N SER A 202 2.05 -18.68 -14.86
CA SER A 202 1.58 -18.30 -16.19
C SER A 202 1.37 -16.79 -16.34
N TYR A 203 1.06 -16.09 -15.25
CA TYR A 203 0.84 -14.67 -15.23
C TYR A 203 1.73 -13.98 -14.19
N SER A 204 2.33 -12.89 -14.61
CA SER A 204 3.08 -11.98 -13.74
C SER A 204 2.24 -10.76 -13.39
N THR A 205 2.43 -10.23 -12.19
CA THR A 205 1.58 -9.16 -11.66
C THR A 205 2.37 -7.85 -11.53
N LEU A 206 1.84 -6.76 -12.10
CA LEU A 206 2.31 -5.39 -11.85
C LEU A 206 1.28 -4.66 -10.96
N SER A 207 1.71 -4.23 -9.79
CA SER A 207 0.99 -3.27 -8.95
C SER A 207 1.57 -1.88 -9.18
N LEU A 208 0.84 -1.01 -9.89
CA LEU A 208 1.28 0.34 -10.26
C LEU A 208 0.49 1.38 -9.49
N ASP A 209 1.20 2.29 -8.82
CA ASP A 209 0.62 3.44 -8.12
C ASP A 209 1.02 4.74 -8.83
N ILE A 210 0.06 5.36 -9.52
CA ILE A 210 0.21 6.61 -10.25
C ILE A 210 -0.27 7.74 -9.35
N ARG A 211 0.64 8.64 -8.95
CA ARG A 211 0.32 9.78 -8.09
C ARG A 211 0.40 11.08 -8.86
N GLU A 212 -0.60 11.90 -8.63
CA GLU A 212 -0.57 13.28 -9.09
C GLU A 212 0.48 14.04 -8.28
N GLY A 213 1.59 14.37 -8.92
CA GLY A 213 2.62 15.19 -8.31
C GLY A 213 2.14 16.63 -8.18
N SER A 214 2.50 17.28 -7.10
CA SER A 214 2.13 18.69 -6.84
C SER A 214 2.74 19.69 -7.85
N GLY A 215 3.46 19.21 -8.88
CA GLY A 215 4.19 20.09 -9.79
C GLY A 215 5.15 21.03 -9.04
N VAL A 216 5.90 21.87 -9.73
CA VAL A 216 6.59 22.99 -9.10
C VAL A 216 5.55 24.09 -8.88
N THR A 217 4.62 23.90 -7.95
CA THR A 217 3.81 25.01 -7.46
C THR A 217 4.67 25.78 -6.47
N LEU A 218 5.28 26.87 -6.94
CA LEU A 218 5.98 27.84 -6.10
C LEU A 218 5.10 28.30 -4.91
N PHE A 219 3.79 28.06 -4.98
CA PHE A 219 2.83 28.42 -3.94
C PHE A 219 1.56 27.56 -4.04
N SER A 220 1.34 26.63 -3.12
CA SER A 220 0.06 25.93 -3.02
C SER A 220 -0.97 26.78 -2.28
N TRP A 221 -1.59 27.73 -3.00
CA TRP A 221 -2.59 28.64 -2.45
C TRP A 221 -3.68 27.91 -1.67
N ASN A 222 -4.12 26.78 -2.17
CA ASN A 222 -5.19 25.98 -1.55
C ASN A 222 -4.82 25.48 -0.14
N TYR A 223 -3.58 25.05 0.05
CA TYR A 223 -3.07 24.62 1.36
C TYR A 223 -3.04 25.78 2.36
N TYR A 224 -2.51 26.95 1.94
CA TYR A 224 -2.41 28.12 2.82
C TYR A 224 -3.76 28.71 3.12
N VAL A 225 -4.69 28.75 2.15
CA VAL A 225 -6.07 29.22 2.34
C VAL A 225 -6.83 28.30 3.31
N GLN A 226 -6.78 27.00 3.16
CA GLN A 226 -7.42 26.07 4.09
C GLN A 226 -6.83 26.17 5.49
N ARG A 227 -5.52 26.31 5.60
CA ARG A 227 -4.86 26.50 6.89
C ARG A 227 -5.24 27.82 7.54
N ALA A 228 -5.32 28.90 6.77
CA ALA A 228 -5.81 30.19 7.26
C ALA A 228 -7.27 30.11 7.71
N LEU A 229 -8.14 29.43 6.99
CA LEU A 229 -9.55 29.22 7.36
C LEU A 229 -9.67 28.43 8.67
N MET A 230 -8.87 27.39 8.89
CA MET A 230 -8.82 26.67 10.18
C MET A 230 -8.41 27.58 11.35
N TRP A 231 -7.45 28.49 11.14
CA TRP A 231 -7.07 29.48 12.14
C TRP A 231 -8.21 30.48 12.45
N VAL A 232 -8.92 30.94 11.42
CA VAL A 232 -10.09 31.83 11.57
C VAL A 232 -11.20 31.12 12.34
N GLU A 233 -11.49 29.88 12.01
CA GLU A 233 -12.48 29.05 12.70
C GLU A 233 -12.12 28.86 14.18
N GLY A 234 -10.86 28.58 14.48
CA GLY A 234 -10.35 28.49 15.85
C GLY A 234 -10.52 29.81 16.62
N ILE A 235 -10.19 30.96 16.03
CA ILE A 235 -10.35 32.29 16.65
C ILE A 235 -11.82 32.60 16.90
N VAL A 236 -12.71 32.31 15.94
CA VAL A 236 -14.16 32.47 16.08
C VAL A 236 -14.70 31.58 17.20
N GLY A 237 -14.29 30.30 17.26
CA GLY A 237 -14.68 29.37 18.30
C GLY A 237 -14.27 29.84 19.70
N VAL A 238 -13.05 30.32 19.87
CA VAL A 238 -12.55 30.88 21.13
C VAL A 238 -13.33 32.17 21.50
N SER A 239 -13.60 33.04 20.52
CA SER A 239 -14.34 34.28 20.74
C SER A 239 -15.78 34.02 21.20
N VAL A 240 -16.48 33.06 20.60
CA VAL A 240 -17.82 32.64 21.00
C VAL A 240 -17.79 32.01 22.38
N SER A 241 -16.83 31.15 22.67
CA SER A 241 -16.67 30.53 24.00
C SER A 241 -16.43 31.56 25.11
N LEU A 242 -15.55 32.55 24.85
CA LEU A 242 -15.30 33.65 25.77
C LEU A 242 -16.54 34.56 25.98
N SER A 243 -17.33 34.78 24.92
CA SER A 243 -18.55 35.64 25.03
C SER A 243 -19.60 35.06 26.01
N ILE A 244 -19.74 33.73 26.04
CA ILE A 244 -20.67 33.03 26.96
C ILE A 244 -20.31 33.32 28.43
N ILE A 245 -19.04 33.50 28.76
CA ILE A 245 -18.56 33.77 30.12
C ILE A 245 -18.57 35.29 30.42
N VAL A 246 -18.10 36.09 29.49
CA VAL A 246 -17.89 37.53 29.67
C VAL A 246 -19.21 38.31 29.70
N ILE A 247 -20.20 37.94 28.86
CA ILE A 247 -21.48 38.63 28.81
C ILE A 247 -22.23 38.60 30.15
N PRO A 248 -22.43 37.45 30.83
CA PRO A 248 -23.12 37.43 32.13
C PRO A 248 -22.35 38.21 33.22
N ILE A 249 -21.01 38.19 33.20
CA ILE A 249 -20.19 38.94 34.16
C ILE A 249 -20.39 40.44 33.98
N ILE A 250 -20.42 40.96 32.76
CA ILE A 250 -20.68 42.37 32.45
C ILE A 250 -22.09 42.75 32.87
N LEU A 251 -23.07 41.87 32.60
CA LEU A 251 -24.49 42.09 33.01
C LEU A 251 -24.64 42.18 34.52
N LEU A 252 -23.98 41.30 35.23
CA LEU A 252 -23.97 41.28 36.70
C LEU A 252 -23.30 42.54 37.28
N PHE A 253 -22.19 42.99 36.69
CA PHE A 253 -21.52 44.24 37.06
C PHE A 253 -22.42 45.46 36.85
N PHE A 254 -23.15 45.52 35.73
CA PHE A 254 -24.12 46.59 35.47
C PHE A 254 -25.31 46.59 36.46
N LEU A 255 -25.82 45.40 36.82
CA LEU A 255 -26.85 45.21 37.82
C LEU A 255 -26.43 45.74 39.20
N ILE A 256 -25.26 45.35 39.66
CA ILE A 256 -24.68 45.81 40.95
C ILE A 256 -24.48 47.33 40.94
N LYS A 257 -23.96 47.89 39.84
CA LYS A 257 -23.76 49.33 39.71
C LYS A 257 -25.09 50.10 39.73
N LYS A 258 -26.15 49.53 39.14
CA LYS A 258 -27.51 50.12 39.16
C LYS A 258 -28.17 50.08 40.55
N LEU A 259 -27.95 48.99 41.30
CA LEU A 259 -28.43 48.83 42.67
C LEU A 259 -27.71 49.75 43.67
N ARG A 260 -26.43 50.07 43.41
CA ARG A 260 -25.64 50.95 44.28
C ARG A 260 -25.89 52.45 44.04
N LYS A 261 -26.66 52.79 42.99
CA LYS A 261 -27.05 54.17 42.64
C LYS A 261 -28.51 54.51 43.13
N LYS A 262 -29.24 53.57 43.77
CA LYS A 262 -30.45 53.76 44.47
C LYS A 262 -30.20 53.80 45.99
#